data_58615461d5963d71d3c9e9dba9b25d40
#
_entry.id   58615461d5963d71d3c9e9dba9b25d40
#
_cell.length_a   1.000
_cell.length_b   1.000
_cell.length_c   1.000
_cell.angle_alpha   90.00
_cell.angle_beta   90.00
_cell.angle_gamma   90.00
#
_symmetry.space_group_name_H-M   'P 1'
#
loop_
_entity.id
_entity.type
_entity.pdbx_description
1 polymer ?
#
loop_
_entity_poly.entity_id
_entity_poly.type
_entity_poly.pdbx_seq_one_letter_code
_entity_poly.pdbx_strand_id
1 'polypeptide(L)'
;MRALYLIPGLVCLFLGGIFLLVYRSSRIKQETTDRDVTAQTWGRLVDTESKTERDYKNRARTVFYGIYEYETADGQHISSASDYSYHTLQDVPGTEGNAVKLLYNPKKPTEFILPEEQAAFKAIWPQFRKTGIGLTILGIVLTAAAVAALLGIFDPLFDTLLSQM
;
A
#
# COMPACT_ATOMS: atom_id res chain seq x y z
N MET A 1 -25.88 19.19 -22.58
CA MET A 1 -24.59 18.56 -22.96
C MET A 1 -23.36 19.17 -22.28
N ARG A 2 -23.32 20.48 -21.93
CA ARG A 2 -22.15 21.11 -21.29
C ARG A 2 -21.76 20.53 -19.93
N ALA A 3 -22.68 19.98 -19.15
CA ALA A 3 -22.40 19.37 -17.83
C ALA A 3 -21.54 18.09 -17.91
N LEU A 4 -21.47 17.42 -19.07
CA LEU A 4 -20.65 16.22 -19.26
C LEU A 4 -19.14 16.48 -19.07
N TYR A 5 -18.68 17.72 -19.30
CA TYR A 5 -17.26 18.09 -19.10
C TYR A 5 -16.83 18.09 -17.64
N LEU A 6 -17.76 18.13 -16.67
CA LEU A 6 -17.46 18.03 -15.24
C LEU A 6 -17.13 16.61 -14.79
N ILE A 7 -17.63 15.59 -15.48
CA ILE A 7 -17.51 14.19 -15.08
C ILE A 7 -16.04 13.75 -14.92
N PRO A 8 -15.13 13.99 -15.89
CA PRO A 8 -13.74 13.57 -15.75
C PRO A 8 -13.04 14.18 -14.54
N GLY A 9 -13.29 15.48 -14.28
CA GLY A 9 -12.72 16.18 -13.14
C GLY A 9 -13.21 15.58 -11.81
N LEU A 10 -14.50 15.32 -11.66
CA LEU A 10 -15.09 14.70 -10.48
C LEU A 10 -14.60 13.28 -10.25
N VAL A 11 -14.45 12.48 -11.32
CA VAL A 11 -13.91 11.13 -11.24
C VAL A 11 -12.44 11.17 -10.74
N CYS A 12 -11.61 12.07 -11.27
CA CYS A 12 -10.22 12.22 -10.82
C CYS A 12 -10.15 12.66 -9.35
N LEU A 13 -11.02 13.58 -8.90
CA LEU A 13 -11.09 14.00 -7.50
C LEU A 13 -11.49 12.84 -6.59
N PHE A 14 -12.49 12.07 -6.98
CA PHE A 14 -12.96 10.92 -6.21
C PHE A 14 -11.88 9.84 -6.08
N LEU A 15 -11.23 9.46 -7.19
CA LEU A 15 -10.14 8.50 -7.18
C LEU A 15 -8.93 9.01 -6.38
N GLY A 16 -8.55 10.28 -6.56
CA GLY A 16 -7.48 10.90 -5.79
C GLY A 16 -7.76 10.86 -4.28
N GLY A 17 -8.99 11.17 -3.88
CA GLY A 17 -9.45 11.09 -2.50
C GLY A 17 -9.35 9.66 -1.92
N ILE A 18 -9.77 8.64 -2.68
CA ILE A 18 -9.65 7.23 -2.28
C ILE A 18 -8.17 6.87 -2.05
N PHE A 19 -7.27 7.22 -2.99
CA PHE A 19 -5.84 6.93 -2.83
C PHE A 19 -5.23 7.59 -1.59
N LEU A 20 -5.62 8.83 -1.29
CA LEU A 20 -5.16 9.54 -0.09
C LEU A 20 -5.71 8.93 1.20
N LEU A 21 -6.98 8.50 1.20
CA LEU A 21 -7.59 7.82 2.34
C LEU A 21 -6.93 6.46 2.61
N VAL A 22 -6.70 5.66 1.57
CA VAL A 22 -5.98 4.38 1.68
C VAL A 22 -4.57 4.62 2.21
N TYR A 23 -3.84 5.60 1.67
CA TYR A 23 -2.52 5.97 2.16
C TYR A 23 -2.54 6.33 3.65
N ARG A 24 -3.47 7.21 4.07
CA ARG A 24 -3.58 7.65 5.48
C ARG A 24 -3.91 6.49 6.41
N SER A 25 -4.89 5.66 6.05
CA SER A 25 -5.31 4.50 6.85
C SER A 25 -4.15 3.50 7.03
N SER A 26 -3.45 3.19 5.95
CA SER A 26 -2.32 2.26 5.97
C SER A 26 -1.14 2.80 6.76
N ARG A 27 -0.87 4.10 6.65
CA ARG A 27 0.18 4.75 7.44
C ARG A 27 -0.11 4.69 8.94
N ILE A 28 -1.34 4.96 9.37
CA ILE A 28 -1.73 4.87 10.78
C ILE A 28 -1.53 3.43 11.29
N LYS A 29 -1.97 2.43 10.54
CA LYS A 29 -1.79 1.02 10.89
C LYS A 29 -0.31 0.67 11.03
N GLN A 30 0.53 1.12 10.11
CA GLN A 30 1.97 0.88 10.14
C GLN A 30 2.64 1.57 11.33
N GLU A 31 2.32 2.85 11.61
CA GLU A 31 2.85 3.57 12.75
C GLU A 31 2.46 2.91 14.09
N THR A 32 1.27 2.32 14.17
CA THR A 32 0.83 1.55 15.34
C THR A 32 1.64 0.27 15.46
N THR A 33 1.81 -0.48 14.38
CA THR A 33 2.65 -1.69 14.36
C THR A 33 4.10 -1.36 14.71
N ASP A 34 4.69 -0.33 14.12
CA ASP A 34 6.07 0.10 14.41
C ASP A 34 6.27 0.53 15.87
N ARG A 35 5.23 1.03 16.54
CA ARG A 35 5.27 1.38 17.98
C ARG A 35 5.17 0.16 18.89
N ASP A 36 4.38 -0.81 18.48
CA ASP A 36 4.10 -1.99 19.30
C ASP A 36 5.18 -3.05 19.13
N VAL A 37 5.79 -3.15 17.94
CA VAL A 37 6.87 -4.10 17.62
C VAL A 37 8.22 -3.46 17.93
N THR A 38 8.62 -3.50 19.21
CA THR A 38 9.80 -2.79 19.71
C THR A 38 10.94 -3.70 20.13
N ALA A 39 10.65 -4.96 20.44
CA ALA A 39 11.66 -5.93 20.87
C ALA A 39 12.25 -6.66 19.66
N GLN A 40 13.53 -7.02 19.77
CA GLN A 40 14.29 -7.67 18.71
C GLN A 40 14.83 -9.00 19.22
N THR A 41 14.76 -10.02 18.36
CA THR A 41 15.36 -11.33 18.62
C THR A 41 15.82 -11.99 17.31
N TRP A 42 16.46 -13.14 17.44
CA TRP A 42 16.79 -14.02 16.34
C TRP A 42 15.85 -15.22 16.34
N GLY A 43 15.29 -15.53 15.18
CA GLY A 43 14.44 -16.72 15.02
C GLY A 43 14.97 -17.62 13.92
N ARG A 44 14.38 -18.79 13.83
CA ARG A 44 14.65 -19.81 12.82
C ARG A 44 13.37 -20.13 12.10
N LEU A 45 13.42 -20.24 10.78
CA LEU A 45 12.35 -20.82 10.00
C LEU A 45 12.26 -22.32 10.32
N VAL A 46 11.11 -22.76 10.82
CA VAL A 46 10.88 -24.18 11.18
C VAL A 46 9.96 -24.88 10.20
N ASP A 47 9.06 -24.15 9.56
CA ASP A 47 8.13 -24.70 8.58
C ASP A 47 7.64 -23.61 7.63
N THR A 48 6.96 -24.03 6.56
CA THR A 48 6.32 -23.13 5.59
C THR A 48 4.91 -23.61 5.29
N GLU A 49 3.93 -22.73 5.47
CA GLU A 49 2.56 -23.00 5.08
C GLU A 49 2.30 -22.47 3.67
N SER A 50 1.74 -23.30 2.79
CA SER A 50 1.31 -22.86 1.47
C SER A 50 -0.20 -22.67 1.43
N LYS A 51 -0.65 -21.52 0.88
CA LYS A 51 -2.07 -21.22 0.67
C LYS A 51 -2.32 -20.88 -0.78
N THR A 52 -3.48 -21.27 -1.29
CA THR A 52 -3.92 -20.83 -2.62
C THR A 52 -4.77 -19.61 -2.47
N GLU A 53 -4.27 -18.49 -2.96
CA GLU A 53 -4.99 -17.22 -3.04
C GLU A 53 -5.44 -16.94 -4.48
N ARG A 54 -6.45 -16.12 -4.65
CA ARG A 54 -6.89 -15.66 -5.97
C ARG A 54 -6.40 -14.22 -6.21
N ASP A 55 -5.74 -14.02 -7.34
CA ASP A 55 -5.32 -12.69 -7.75
C ASP A 55 -6.54 -11.84 -8.21
N TYR A 56 -6.30 -10.55 -8.49
CA TYR A 56 -7.34 -9.64 -8.97
C TYR A 56 -7.97 -10.04 -10.31
N LYS A 57 -7.35 -10.97 -11.06
CA LYS A 57 -7.88 -11.58 -12.30
C LYS A 57 -8.55 -12.93 -12.02
N ASN A 58 -8.85 -13.25 -10.75
CA ASN A 58 -9.45 -14.51 -10.30
C ASN A 58 -8.62 -15.77 -10.64
N ARG A 59 -7.31 -15.64 -10.87
CA ARG A 59 -6.41 -16.76 -11.12
C ARG A 59 -5.88 -17.29 -9.80
N ALA A 60 -5.93 -18.61 -9.63
CA ALA A 60 -5.36 -19.28 -8.47
C ALA A 60 -3.83 -19.08 -8.46
N ARG A 61 -3.29 -18.65 -7.33
CA ARG A 61 -1.87 -18.45 -7.09
C ARG A 61 -1.49 -19.07 -5.76
N THR A 62 -0.46 -19.90 -5.74
CA THR A 62 0.09 -20.42 -4.48
C THR A 62 1.01 -19.38 -3.88
N VAL A 63 0.85 -19.08 -2.60
CA VAL A 63 1.69 -18.23 -1.79
C VAL A 63 2.21 -18.99 -0.58
N PHE A 64 3.34 -18.58 -0.05
CA PHE A 64 4.02 -19.26 1.05
C PHE A 64 4.15 -18.30 2.24
N TYR A 65 3.91 -18.83 3.45
CA TYR A 65 4.08 -18.13 4.72
C TYR A 65 5.13 -18.86 5.53
N GLY A 66 6.13 -18.13 6.03
CA GLY A 66 7.14 -18.71 6.91
C GLY A 66 6.61 -18.87 8.34
N ILE A 67 6.84 -20.01 8.96
CA ILE A 67 6.59 -20.26 10.38
C ILE A 67 7.94 -20.17 11.09
N TYR A 68 8.04 -19.22 12.03
CA TYR A 68 9.29 -18.93 12.73
C TYR A 68 9.19 -19.29 14.20
N GLU A 69 10.26 -19.90 14.69
CA GLU A 69 10.49 -20.17 16.10
C GLU A 69 11.54 -19.20 16.64
N TYR A 70 11.23 -18.61 17.80
CA TYR A 70 12.13 -17.66 18.46
C TYR A 70 11.86 -17.60 19.96
N GLU A 71 12.83 -17.08 20.69
CA GLU A 71 12.75 -16.86 22.12
C GLU A 71 12.63 -15.36 22.39
N THR A 72 11.69 -15.01 23.25
CA THR A 72 11.49 -13.63 23.72
C THR A 72 12.49 -13.27 24.82
N ALA A 73 12.62 -11.99 25.15
CA ALA A 73 13.54 -11.52 26.18
C ALA A 73 13.23 -12.07 27.58
N ASP A 74 12.00 -12.49 27.83
CA ASP A 74 11.55 -13.13 29.10
C ASP A 74 11.61 -14.67 29.05
N GLY A 75 12.25 -15.24 28.00
CA GLY A 75 12.50 -16.68 27.90
C GLY A 75 11.32 -17.51 27.38
N GLN A 76 10.29 -16.89 26.79
CA GLN A 76 9.19 -17.63 26.19
C GLN A 76 9.59 -18.12 24.79
N HIS A 77 9.34 -19.40 24.50
CA HIS A 77 9.46 -19.97 23.17
C HIS A 77 8.18 -19.73 22.39
N ILE A 78 8.27 -19.05 21.27
CA ILE A 78 7.16 -18.72 20.40
C ILE A 78 7.36 -19.39 19.05
N SER A 79 6.28 -20.01 18.52
CA SER A 79 6.20 -20.47 17.15
C SER A 79 4.99 -19.79 16.50
N SER A 80 5.22 -19.01 15.45
CA SER A 80 4.17 -18.22 14.80
C SER A 80 4.45 -18.06 13.31
N ALA A 81 3.37 -17.96 12.51
CA ALA A 81 3.45 -17.69 11.09
C ALA A 81 3.61 -16.19 10.82
N SER A 82 4.40 -15.83 9.81
CA SER A 82 4.45 -14.46 9.29
C SER A 82 3.12 -14.07 8.65
N ASP A 83 2.71 -12.81 8.81
CA ASP A 83 1.56 -12.23 8.09
C ASP A 83 1.90 -11.89 6.64
N TYR A 84 3.16 -11.99 6.23
CA TYR A 84 3.62 -11.68 4.90
C TYR A 84 3.69 -12.94 4.03
N SER A 85 3.11 -12.86 2.81
CA SER A 85 3.13 -13.95 1.85
C SER A 85 4.21 -13.78 0.79
N TYR A 86 4.89 -14.86 0.47
CA TYR A 86 5.93 -14.94 -0.55
C TYR A 86 5.43 -15.69 -1.78
N HIS A 87 5.97 -15.36 -2.94
CA HIS A 87 5.54 -15.96 -4.20
C HIS A 87 6.23 -17.28 -4.51
N THR A 88 7.44 -17.45 -4.01
CA THR A 88 8.21 -18.69 -4.11
C THR A 88 8.70 -19.12 -2.73
N LEU A 89 8.93 -20.39 -2.56
CA LEU A 89 9.47 -20.93 -1.31
C LEU A 89 10.88 -20.37 -1.03
N GLN A 90 11.66 -20.13 -2.07
CA GLN A 90 13.02 -19.63 -1.95
C GLN A 90 13.10 -18.17 -1.46
N ASP A 91 12.02 -17.40 -1.66
CA ASP A 91 11.94 -16.01 -1.20
C ASP A 91 11.66 -15.91 0.31
N VAL A 92 11.22 -17.02 0.95
CA VAL A 92 10.94 -17.04 2.40
C VAL A 92 12.25 -16.94 3.17
N PRO A 93 12.46 -15.90 4.01
CA PRO A 93 13.71 -15.74 4.73
C PRO A 93 13.99 -16.92 5.66
N GLY A 94 15.23 -17.38 5.68
CA GLY A 94 15.66 -18.50 6.52
C GLY A 94 15.53 -19.89 5.90
N THR A 95 15.08 -20.03 4.64
CA THR A 95 15.01 -21.32 3.93
C THR A 95 16.37 -22.03 3.82
N GLU A 96 17.46 -21.29 3.86
CA GLU A 96 18.83 -21.85 3.86
C GLU A 96 19.29 -22.32 5.25
N GLY A 97 18.41 -22.30 6.25
CA GLY A 97 18.72 -22.71 7.62
C GLY A 97 19.41 -21.62 8.45
N ASN A 98 19.55 -20.42 7.91
CA ASN A 98 20.15 -19.27 8.60
C ASN A 98 19.15 -18.69 9.63
N ALA A 99 19.68 -18.20 10.75
CA ALA A 99 18.89 -17.42 11.68
C ALA A 99 18.47 -16.09 11.05
N VAL A 100 17.22 -15.70 11.26
CA VAL A 100 16.66 -14.44 10.76
C VAL A 100 16.39 -13.49 11.91
N LYS A 101 16.59 -12.21 11.67
CA LYS A 101 16.29 -11.17 12.63
C LYS A 101 14.78 -10.91 12.64
N LEU A 102 14.19 -10.89 13.84
CA LEU A 102 12.76 -10.64 14.03
C LEU A 102 12.57 -9.43 14.95
N LEU A 103 11.54 -8.67 14.66
CA LEU A 103 11.01 -7.63 15.53
C LEU A 103 9.65 -8.11 16.03
N TYR A 104 9.41 -8.12 17.33
CA TYR A 104 8.16 -8.62 17.90
C TYR A 104 7.54 -7.64 18.89
N ASN A 105 6.23 -7.80 19.12
CA ASN A 105 5.47 -7.04 20.11
C ASN A 105 5.63 -7.69 21.50
N PRO A 106 6.28 -7.02 22.48
CA PRO A 106 6.45 -7.61 23.82
C PRO A 106 5.16 -7.94 24.54
N LYS A 107 4.06 -7.24 24.21
CA LYS A 107 2.74 -7.48 24.82
C LYS A 107 1.99 -8.62 24.16
N LYS A 108 2.32 -8.92 22.90
CA LYS A 108 1.74 -10.00 22.09
C LYS A 108 2.84 -10.64 21.25
N PRO A 109 3.63 -11.52 21.86
CA PRO A 109 4.82 -12.06 21.20
C PRO A 109 4.55 -12.81 19.89
N THR A 110 3.32 -13.27 19.65
CA THR A 110 2.94 -13.89 18.38
C THR A 110 2.85 -12.90 17.20
N GLU A 111 2.80 -11.59 17.49
CA GLU A 111 2.83 -10.53 16.48
C GLU A 111 4.29 -10.11 16.25
N PHE A 112 4.83 -10.47 15.11
CA PHE A 112 6.20 -10.13 14.72
C PHE A 112 6.26 -9.70 13.26
N ILE A 113 7.37 -9.10 12.87
CA ILE A 113 7.66 -8.70 11.50
C ILE A 113 9.16 -8.89 11.22
N LEU A 114 9.49 -9.29 10.01
CA LEU A 114 10.87 -9.30 9.56
C LEU A 114 11.25 -7.88 9.05
N PRO A 115 12.49 -7.40 9.32
CA PRO A 115 12.94 -6.09 8.84
C PRO A 115 12.83 -5.91 7.31
N GLU A 116 13.01 -7.00 6.56
CA GLU A 116 12.89 -7.00 5.10
C GLU A 116 11.44 -6.77 4.65
N GLU A 117 10.48 -7.42 5.30
CA GLU A 117 9.04 -7.22 5.09
C GLU A 117 8.64 -5.79 5.41
N GLN A 118 9.12 -5.25 6.54
CA GLN A 118 8.88 -3.86 6.92
C GLN A 118 9.41 -2.88 5.87
N ALA A 119 10.62 -3.14 5.34
CA ALA A 119 11.21 -2.31 4.29
C ALA A 119 10.40 -2.36 2.99
N ALA A 120 9.93 -3.54 2.59
CA ALA A 120 9.09 -3.73 1.41
C ALA A 120 7.76 -2.96 1.54
N PHE A 121 7.10 -3.04 2.69
CA PHE A 121 5.91 -2.26 2.97
C PHE A 121 6.16 -0.75 2.90
N LYS A 122 7.23 -0.27 3.53
CA LYS A 122 7.60 1.17 3.52
C LYS A 122 7.87 1.70 2.11
N ALA A 123 8.37 0.88 1.20
CA ALA A 123 8.69 1.29 -0.17
C ALA A 123 7.45 1.53 -1.04
N ILE A 124 6.34 0.84 -0.79
CA ILE A 124 5.12 0.91 -1.62
C ILE A 124 4.31 2.20 -1.35
N TRP A 125 4.20 2.63 -0.10
CA TRP A 125 3.29 3.71 0.32
C TRP A 125 3.58 5.10 -0.28
N PRO A 126 4.84 5.53 -0.49
CA PRO A 126 5.11 6.82 -1.14
C PRO A 126 4.51 6.94 -2.54
N GLN A 127 4.38 5.82 -3.27
CA GLN A 127 3.79 5.81 -4.61
C GLN A 127 2.28 6.12 -4.54
N PHE A 128 1.55 5.52 -3.60
CA PHE A 128 0.13 5.81 -3.39
C PHE A 128 -0.12 7.29 -3.08
N ARG A 129 0.73 7.89 -2.24
CA ARG A 129 0.66 9.33 -1.93
C ARG A 129 0.85 10.17 -3.17
N LYS A 130 1.91 9.92 -3.96
CA LYS A 130 2.20 10.67 -5.18
C LYS A 130 1.07 10.57 -6.20
N THR A 131 0.57 9.37 -6.44
CA THR A 131 -0.57 9.12 -7.34
C THR A 131 -1.82 9.83 -6.86
N GLY A 132 -2.15 9.73 -5.57
CA GLY A 132 -3.32 10.40 -4.99
C GLY A 132 -3.26 11.92 -5.13
N ILE A 133 -2.12 12.53 -4.82
CA ILE A 133 -1.90 13.98 -4.98
C ILE A 133 -2.02 14.37 -6.46
N GLY A 134 -1.37 13.65 -7.37
CA GLY A 134 -1.41 13.92 -8.80
C GLY A 134 -2.84 13.88 -9.37
N LEU A 135 -3.61 12.84 -9.03
CA LEU A 135 -5.02 12.74 -9.44
C LEU A 135 -5.89 13.84 -8.85
N THR A 136 -5.66 14.24 -7.61
CA THR A 136 -6.41 15.33 -6.97
C THR A 136 -6.14 16.66 -7.68
N ILE A 137 -4.88 16.99 -7.95
CA ILE A 137 -4.51 18.21 -8.68
C ILE A 137 -5.11 18.20 -10.08
N LEU A 138 -4.98 17.10 -10.82
CA LEU A 138 -5.57 16.96 -12.14
C LEU A 138 -7.10 17.15 -12.11
N GLY A 139 -7.76 16.55 -11.11
CA GLY A 139 -9.20 16.69 -10.92
C GLY A 139 -9.62 18.14 -10.65
N ILE A 140 -8.88 18.89 -9.83
CA ILE A 140 -9.12 20.31 -9.57
C ILE A 140 -9.00 21.11 -10.87
N VAL A 141 -7.93 20.90 -11.63
CA VAL A 141 -7.68 21.63 -12.90
C VAL A 141 -8.78 21.36 -13.92
N LEU A 142 -9.15 20.08 -14.11
CA LEU A 142 -10.21 19.70 -15.05
C LEU A 142 -11.58 20.26 -14.63
N THR A 143 -11.89 20.24 -13.35
CA THR A 143 -13.15 20.79 -12.84
C THR A 143 -13.19 22.31 -13.01
N ALA A 144 -12.10 23.02 -12.69
CA ALA A 144 -11.99 24.47 -12.88
C ALA A 144 -12.13 24.86 -14.35
N ALA A 145 -11.46 24.14 -15.25
CA ALA A 145 -11.56 24.36 -16.68
C ALA A 145 -13.00 24.13 -17.20
N ALA A 146 -13.67 23.06 -16.75
CA ALA A 146 -15.05 22.78 -17.10
C ALA A 146 -16.02 23.85 -16.59
N VAL A 147 -15.83 24.36 -15.37
CA VAL A 147 -16.63 25.46 -14.82
C VAL A 147 -16.39 26.74 -15.61
N ALA A 148 -15.15 27.10 -15.94
CA ALA A 148 -14.83 28.25 -16.75
C ALA A 148 -15.46 28.18 -18.16
N ALA A 149 -15.48 26.98 -18.77
CA ALA A 149 -16.17 26.75 -20.04
C ALA A 149 -17.70 26.88 -19.91
N LEU A 150 -18.28 26.45 -18.79
CA LEU A 150 -19.73 26.60 -18.52
C LEU A 150 -20.11 28.08 -18.35
N LEU A 151 -19.26 28.87 -17.73
CA LEU A 151 -19.45 30.32 -17.52
C LEU A 151 -19.15 31.17 -18.78
N GLY A 152 -18.73 30.54 -19.91
CA GLY A 152 -18.41 31.24 -21.16
C GLY A 152 -17.13 32.10 -21.08
N ILE A 153 -16.28 31.84 -20.10
CA ILE A 153 -15.04 32.63 -19.92
C ILE A 153 -14.09 32.49 -21.13
N PHE A 154 -14.19 31.36 -21.85
CA PHE A 154 -13.36 31.07 -23.02
C PHE A 154 -14.02 31.52 -24.35
N ASP A 155 -15.30 31.91 -24.36
CA ASP A 155 -15.99 32.31 -25.57
C ASP A 155 -15.27 33.45 -26.32
N PRO A 156 -14.80 34.53 -25.66
CA PRO A 156 -14.10 35.62 -26.37
C PRO A 156 -12.72 35.20 -26.93
N LEU A 157 -12.06 34.20 -26.34
CA LEU A 157 -10.81 33.66 -26.87
C LEU A 157 -11.02 32.82 -28.11
N PHE A 158 -12.11 32.04 -28.18
CA PHE A 158 -12.49 31.26 -29.33
C PHE A 158 -12.91 32.16 -30.53
N ASP A 159 -13.67 33.22 -30.27
CA ASP A 159 -14.07 34.19 -31.28
C ASP A 159 -12.86 34.93 -31.86
N THR A 160 -11.87 35.25 -31.03
CA THR A 160 -10.63 35.89 -31.49
C THR A 160 -9.78 34.95 -32.35
N LEU A 161 -9.69 33.68 -32.02
CA LEU A 161 -8.95 32.68 -32.80
C LEU A 161 -9.62 32.37 -34.13
N LEU A 162 -10.95 32.29 -34.17
CA LEU A 162 -11.70 32.06 -35.38
C LEU A 162 -11.67 33.26 -36.33
N SER A 163 -11.53 34.48 -35.80
CA SER A 163 -11.44 35.69 -36.65
C SER A 163 -10.07 35.87 -37.33
N GLN A 164 -9.05 35.11 -36.89
CA GLN A 164 -7.70 35.12 -37.48
C GLN A 164 -7.44 34.01 -38.49
N MET A 165 -8.37 33.08 -38.66
CA MET A 165 -8.34 32.01 -39.68
C MET A 165 -9.18 32.37 -40.89
#